data_0aebae8500911adb96bb1ff453dd0237
#
_entry.id   0aebae8500911adb96bb1ff453dd0237
#
_cell.length_a   1.000
_cell.length_b   1.000
_cell.length_c   1.000
_cell.angle_alpha   90.00
_cell.angle_beta   90.00
_cell.angle_gamma   90.00
#
_symmetry.space_group_name_H-M   'P 1'
#
loop_
_entity.id
_entity.type
_entity.pdbx_description
1 polymer ?
#
loop_
_entity_poly.entity_id
_entity_poly.type
_entity_poly.pdbx_seq_one_letter_code
_entity_poly.pdbx_strand_id
1 'polypeptide(L)'
;MNKYLLLTLLSLVVSKNIILVGDSRYVGMATMLMGFSYSTIKNNGGTGTNVRSTSPKTYGGNSIQVTAQVSASSYTFSQGSDILNSVHNQLRNAKSGTSVLFWLGINDCDAVTSTYNFYSNLAKSYPKLKFYAISITGVNESKIWIKNSSARSFNSQLAAKIQKGKISNLTYKSILSGDDVNTIIVGGSKVAIFNYLTSDGIHYTREGYNQLWKAMVSKI
;
A
#
# COMPACT_ATOMS: atom_id res chain seq x y z
N MET A 1 -0.07 -53.99 -12.83
CA MET A 1 0.49 -53.21 -11.72
C MET A 1 0.68 -51.78 -12.21
N ASN A 2 -0.34 -50.92 -12.01
CA ASN A 2 -0.34 -49.53 -12.45
C ASN A 2 0.29 -48.67 -11.34
N LYS A 3 1.48 -48.13 -11.60
CA LYS A 3 2.10 -47.12 -10.74
C LYS A 3 1.47 -45.77 -11.08
N TYR A 4 0.54 -45.32 -10.26
CA TYR A 4 0.08 -43.91 -10.30
C TYR A 4 1.21 -43.02 -9.81
N LEU A 5 1.84 -42.32 -10.77
CA LEU A 5 2.78 -41.25 -10.50
C LEU A 5 1.99 -40.05 -9.96
N LEU A 6 1.97 -39.90 -8.64
CA LEU A 6 1.40 -38.73 -7.97
C LEU A 6 2.33 -37.53 -8.23
N LEU A 7 2.12 -36.82 -9.32
CA LEU A 7 2.74 -35.51 -9.54
C LEU A 7 2.16 -34.52 -8.53
N THR A 8 2.76 -34.41 -7.36
CA THR A 8 2.58 -33.25 -6.50
C THR A 8 3.09 -32.03 -7.23
N LEU A 9 2.19 -31.25 -7.83
CA LEU A 9 2.49 -29.87 -8.23
C LEU A 9 2.83 -29.08 -6.95
N LEU A 10 4.09 -29.07 -6.57
CA LEU A 10 4.61 -28.02 -5.71
C LEU A 10 4.47 -26.72 -6.52
N SER A 11 3.43 -25.94 -6.23
CA SER A 11 3.38 -24.56 -6.67
C SER A 11 4.60 -23.86 -6.06
N LEU A 12 5.64 -23.66 -6.87
CA LEU A 12 6.75 -22.81 -6.48
C LEU A 12 6.15 -21.45 -6.13
N VAL A 13 6.05 -21.14 -4.85
CA VAL A 13 5.73 -19.80 -4.40
C VAL A 13 6.93 -18.94 -4.77
N VAL A 14 6.86 -18.30 -5.92
CA VAL A 14 7.89 -17.36 -6.36
C VAL A 14 7.89 -16.20 -5.39
N SER A 15 8.93 -16.11 -4.58
CA SER A 15 9.15 -14.96 -3.67
C SER A 15 9.20 -13.68 -4.48
N LYS A 16 8.35 -12.70 -4.13
CA LYS A 16 8.33 -11.38 -4.76
C LYS A 16 9.19 -10.41 -3.96
N ASN A 17 9.85 -9.50 -4.67
CA ASN A 17 10.43 -8.31 -4.04
C ASN A 17 9.37 -7.21 -4.05
N ILE A 18 9.04 -6.66 -2.88
CA ILE A 18 7.95 -5.70 -2.70
C ILE A 18 8.49 -4.49 -1.92
N ILE A 19 8.19 -3.30 -2.42
CA ILE A 19 8.43 -2.03 -1.72
C ILE A 19 7.07 -1.42 -1.39
N LEU A 20 6.84 -1.09 -0.12
CA LEU A 20 5.64 -0.43 0.35
C LEU A 20 5.94 1.06 0.56
N VAL A 21 5.15 1.92 -0.07
CA VAL A 21 5.24 3.38 0.06
C VAL A 21 3.87 3.92 0.46
N GLY A 22 3.77 4.56 1.64
CA GLY A 22 2.47 4.99 2.10
C GLY A 22 2.43 5.81 3.39
N ASP A 23 1.23 5.91 3.93
CA ASP A 23 0.89 6.67 5.13
C ASP A 23 0.93 5.83 6.42
N SER A 24 0.23 6.30 7.45
CA SER A 24 0.17 5.65 8.76
C SER A 24 -0.36 4.21 8.72
N ARG A 25 -1.17 3.86 7.73
CA ARG A 25 -1.69 2.50 7.58
C ARG A 25 -0.57 1.53 7.20
N TYR A 26 0.38 1.94 6.35
CA TYR A 26 1.58 1.12 6.11
C TYR A 26 2.55 1.13 7.29
N VAL A 27 2.62 2.22 8.08
CA VAL A 27 3.37 2.21 9.35
C VAL A 27 2.81 1.13 10.27
N GLY A 28 1.49 1.09 10.47
CA GLY A 28 0.83 0.07 11.28
C GLY A 28 1.05 -1.35 10.75
N MET A 29 0.87 -1.57 9.45
CA MET A 29 1.11 -2.88 8.82
C MET A 29 2.56 -3.34 8.99
N ALA A 30 3.52 -2.46 8.74
CA ALA A 30 4.94 -2.77 8.82
C ALA A 30 5.38 -3.12 10.25
N THR A 31 4.91 -2.37 11.24
CA THR A 31 5.31 -2.56 12.63
C THR A 31 4.57 -3.71 13.30
N MET A 32 3.26 -3.76 13.18
CA MET A 32 2.43 -4.75 13.89
C MET A 32 2.47 -6.13 13.24
N LEU A 33 2.65 -6.20 11.91
CA LEU A 33 2.55 -7.44 11.17
C LEU A 33 3.91 -7.96 10.72
N MET A 34 4.79 -7.09 10.20
CA MET A 34 6.04 -7.47 9.55
C MET A 34 7.29 -7.27 10.44
N GLY A 35 7.11 -6.74 11.65
CA GLY A 35 8.19 -6.57 12.63
C GLY A 35 9.24 -5.52 12.26
N PHE A 36 8.90 -4.53 11.43
CA PHE A 36 9.78 -3.38 11.20
C PHE A 36 9.81 -2.46 12.41
N SER A 37 10.99 -1.92 12.71
CA SER A 37 11.13 -0.86 13.70
C SER A 37 10.66 0.47 13.11
N TYR A 38 10.15 1.34 13.96
CA TYR A 38 9.82 2.71 13.59
C TYR A 38 10.81 3.68 14.24
N SER A 39 10.94 4.87 13.67
CA SER A 39 11.62 6.00 14.29
C SER A 39 10.64 7.16 14.49
N THR A 40 10.89 7.93 15.52
CA THR A 40 10.15 9.15 15.80
C THR A 40 10.80 10.31 15.06
N ILE A 41 9.99 11.09 14.34
CA ILE A 41 10.44 12.32 13.68
C ILE A 41 9.76 13.52 14.31
N LYS A 42 10.49 14.63 14.43
CA LYS A 42 9.88 15.93 14.77
C LYS A 42 9.32 16.53 13.48
N ASN A 43 8.00 16.71 13.42
CA ASN A 43 7.34 17.49 12.39
C ASN A 43 6.97 18.86 12.95
N ASN A 44 6.74 19.85 12.08
CA ASN A 44 6.23 21.18 12.47
C ASN A 44 4.89 21.01 13.21
N GLY A 45 4.91 21.01 14.54
CA GLY A 45 3.72 20.87 15.40
C GLY A 45 3.57 19.56 16.16
N GLY A 46 4.51 18.60 16.09
CA GLY A 46 4.40 17.35 16.85
C GLY A 46 5.46 16.30 16.53
N THR A 47 5.35 15.16 17.19
CA THR A 47 6.15 13.97 16.89
C THR A 47 5.36 13.05 15.95
N GLY A 48 5.92 12.75 14.78
CA GLY A 48 5.41 11.74 13.86
C GLY A 48 6.21 10.43 13.95
N THR A 49 5.61 9.36 13.48
CA THR A 49 6.28 8.05 13.38
C THR A 49 6.49 7.70 11.91
N ASN A 50 7.67 7.21 11.57
CA ASN A 50 7.94 6.68 10.25
C ASN A 50 8.61 5.30 10.31
N VAL A 51 8.52 4.56 9.20
CA VAL A 51 9.28 3.35 8.92
C VAL A 51 10.07 3.59 7.65
N ARG A 52 11.38 3.49 7.73
CA ARG A 52 12.31 3.58 6.60
C ARG A 52 13.25 2.39 6.66
N SER A 53 12.91 1.33 5.95
CA SER A 53 13.76 0.14 5.98
C SER A 53 15.01 0.34 5.13
N THR A 54 16.17 0.09 5.72
CA THR A 54 17.47 0.08 5.02
C THR A 54 17.75 -1.28 4.40
N SER A 55 17.13 -2.33 4.93
CA SER A 55 17.25 -3.70 4.44
C SER A 55 15.88 -4.37 4.35
N PRO A 56 15.70 -5.34 3.45
CA PRO A 56 14.44 -6.06 3.34
C PRO A 56 14.24 -7.01 4.53
N LYS A 57 12.97 -7.30 4.86
CA LYS A 57 12.55 -8.39 5.73
C LYS A 57 11.69 -9.38 4.97
N THR A 58 11.72 -10.63 5.37
CA THR A 58 10.83 -11.66 4.78
C THR A 58 9.50 -11.69 5.53
N TYR A 59 8.40 -11.56 4.79
CA TYR A 59 7.05 -11.73 5.31
C TYR A 59 6.13 -12.41 4.29
N GLY A 60 5.42 -13.47 4.70
CA GLY A 60 4.56 -14.25 3.80
C GLY A 60 5.29 -14.78 2.56
N GLY A 61 6.56 -15.19 2.70
CA GLY A 61 7.40 -15.66 1.60
C GLY A 61 7.94 -14.57 0.67
N ASN A 62 7.66 -13.30 0.92
CA ASN A 62 8.10 -12.17 0.10
C ASN A 62 9.21 -11.37 0.79
N SER A 63 10.09 -10.76 -0.01
CA SER A 63 11.12 -9.82 0.46
C SER A 63 10.54 -8.41 0.46
N ILE A 64 10.39 -7.79 1.64
CA ILE A 64 9.66 -6.54 1.84
C ILE A 64 10.60 -5.42 2.27
N GLN A 65 10.49 -4.26 1.64
CA GLN A 65 11.02 -2.99 2.11
C GLN A 65 9.87 -1.99 2.32
N VAL A 66 10.04 -1.04 3.23
CA VAL A 66 8.97 -0.08 3.59
C VAL A 66 9.55 1.32 3.69
N THR A 67 8.84 2.28 3.11
CA THR A 67 8.96 3.71 3.41
C THR A 67 7.56 4.27 3.63
N ALA A 68 7.22 4.53 4.88
CA ALA A 68 5.91 5.03 5.27
C ALA A 68 6.01 6.00 6.45
N GLN A 69 5.07 6.94 6.54
CA GLN A 69 5.04 7.96 7.59
C GLN A 69 3.61 8.23 8.04
N VAL A 70 3.40 8.40 9.35
CA VAL A 70 2.13 8.84 9.91
C VAL A 70 1.76 10.22 9.36
N SER A 71 0.48 10.42 9.04
CA SER A 71 -0.08 11.64 8.43
C SER A 71 0.56 12.03 7.10
N ALA A 72 1.28 11.11 6.44
CA ALA A 72 1.84 11.41 5.13
C ALA A 72 0.75 11.55 4.07
N SER A 73 0.95 12.52 3.22
CA SER A 73 0.18 12.78 2.01
C SER A 73 1.10 12.68 0.78
N SER A 74 0.54 12.74 -0.41
CA SER A 74 1.32 12.85 -1.64
C SER A 74 2.21 14.11 -1.63
N TYR A 75 1.74 15.19 -1.00
CA TYR A 75 2.50 16.41 -0.80
C TYR A 75 3.74 16.16 0.07
N THR A 76 3.62 15.40 1.17
CA THR A 76 4.75 15.05 2.04
C THR A 76 5.88 14.39 1.25
N PHE A 77 5.53 13.48 0.32
CA PHE A 77 6.50 12.80 -0.52
C PHE A 77 7.02 13.65 -1.70
N SER A 78 6.29 14.70 -2.10
CA SER A 78 6.67 15.51 -3.28
C SER A 78 7.61 16.66 -2.99
N GLN A 79 7.86 17.03 -1.73
CA GLN A 79 8.57 18.23 -1.31
C GLN A 79 10.08 18.04 -1.04
N GLY A 80 10.75 17.08 -1.70
CA GLY A 80 12.19 16.88 -1.54
C GLY A 80 12.62 16.47 -0.12
N SER A 81 11.68 15.90 0.64
CA SER A 81 11.87 15.50 2.02
C SER A 81 12.79 14.28 2.15
N ASP A 82 13.34 14.08 3.33
CA ASP A 82 14.13 12.87 3.66
C ASP A 82 13.38 11.57 3.37
N ILE A 83 12.03 11.59 3.50
CA ILE A 83 11.23 10.41 3.20
C ILE A 83 11.20 10.12 1.70
N LEU A 84 11.11 11.14 0.84
CA LEU A 84 11.21 10.97 -0.61
C LEU A 84 12.59 10.44 -1.00
N ASN A 85 13.67 10.95 -0.38
CA ASN A 85 15.02 10.43 -0.60
C ASN A 85 15.13 8.95 -0.22
N SER A 86 14.45 8.52 0.86
CA SER A 86 14.38 7.09 1.24
C SER A 86 13.66 6.25 0.18
N VAL A 87 12.56 6.76 -0.40
CA VAL A 87 11.88 6.10 -1.53
C VAL A 87 12.83 5.96 -2.71
N HIS A 88 13.46 7.05 -3.15
CA HIS A 88 14.40 7.01 -4.28
C HIS A 88 15.57 6.06 -4.05
N ASN A 89 16.10 5.99 -2.83
CA ASN A 89 17.17 5.04 -2.49
C ASN A 89 16.72 3.59 -2.62
N GLN A 90 15.52 3.25 -2.13
CA GLN A 90 14.97 1.92 -2.28
C GLN A 90 14.71 1.56 -3.75
N LEU A 91 14.12 2.48 -4.53
CA LEU A 91 13.79 2.25 -5.94
C LEU A 91 15.04 2.09 -6.82
N ARG A 92 16.10 2.88 -6.57
CA ARG A 92 17.38 2.77 -7.31
C ARG A 92 18.07 1.42 -7.09
N ASN A 93 17.97 0.88 -5.87
CA ASN A 93 18.61 -0.38 -5.47
C ASN A 93 17.71 -1.60 -5.72
N ALA A 94 16.48 -1.41 -6.18
CA ALA A 94 15.53 -2.48 -6.41
C ALA A 94 15.90 -3.30 -7.66
N LYS A 95 15.71 -4.62 -7.56
CA LYS A 95 15.85 -5.52 -8.71
C LYS A 95 14.76 -5.24 -9.75
N SER A 96 15.09 -5.45 -11.02
CA SER A 96 14.08 -5.38 -12.10
C SER A 96 12.88 -6.28 -11.79
N GLY A 97 11.68 -5.80 -12.06
CA GLY A 97 10.43 -6.50 -11.78
C GLY A 97 9.95 -6.42 -10.32
N THR A 98 10.68 -5.72 -9.43
CA THR A 98 10.19 -5.45 -8.06
C THR A 98 8.85 -4.73 -8.11
N SER A 99 7.90 -5.17 -7.30
CA SER A 99 6.58 -4.56 -7.14
C SER A 99 6.62 -3.43 -6.12
N VAL A 100 6.19 -2.23 -6.51
CA VAL A 100 6.07 -1.06 -5.63
C VAL A 100 4.58 -0.80 -5.38
N LEU A 101 4.14 -0.92 -4.14
CA LEU A 101 2.75 -0.72 -3.74
C LEU A 101 2.59 0.63 -3.06
N PHE A 102 1.82 1.51 -3.69
CA PHE A 102 1.41 2.78 -3.12
C PHE A 102 0.09 2.64 -2.38
N TRP A 103 0.05 3.08 -1.14
CA TRP A 103 -1.18 3.18 -0.35
C TRP A 103 -1.21 4.52 0.38
N LEU A 104 -1.47 5.57 -0.40
CA LEU A 104 -1.69 6.95 0.02
C LEU A 104 -3.08 7.38 -0.42
N GLY A 105 -3.63 8.39 0.23
CA GLY A 105 -4.86 9.02 -0.20
C GLY A 105 -5.87 9.22 0.92
N ILE A 106 -5.75 8.52 2.05
CA ILE A 106 -6.67 8.76 3.16
C ILE A 106 -6.49 10.17 3.76
N ASN A 107 -5.28 10.69 3.71
CA ASN A 107 -4.96 12.07 4.12
C ASN A 107 -5.07 13.07 2.94
N ASP A 108 -5.37 12.60 1.73
CA ASP A 108 -5.33 13.35 0.47
C ASP A 108 -6.62 13.18 -0.34
N CYS A 109 -7.77 12.87 0.29
CA CYS A 109 -9.00 12.54 -0.44
C CYS A 109 -9.41 13.60 -1.49
N ASP A 110 -9.00 14.84 -1.30
CA ASP A 110 -9.25 15.96 -2.23
C ASP A 110 -8.09 16.24 -3.19
N ALA A 111 -6.94 15.57 -3.03
CA ALA A 111 -5.71 15.83 -3.77
C ALA A 111 -5.35 14.73 -4.79
N VAL A 112 -6.35 14.15 -5.47
CA VAL A 112 -6.18 13.05 -6.43
C VAL A 112 -5.13 13.36 -7.51
N THR A 113 -5.10 14.61 -8.00
CA THR A 113 -4.15 15.02 -9.06
C THR A 113 -2.71 15.00 -8.55
N SER A 114 -2.47 15.50 -7.35
CA SER A 114 -1.14 15.49 -6.72
C SER A 114 -0.66 14.05 -6.48
N THR A 115 -1.54 13.20 -5.96
CA THR A 115 -1.25 11.78 -5.75
C THR A 115 -0.93 11.05 -7.07
N TYR A 116 -1.72 11.26 -8.11
CA TYR A 116 -1.45 10.73 -9.43
C TYR A 116 -0.10 11.21 -9.98
N ASN A 117 0.19 12.50 -9.88
CA ASN A 117 1.46 13.07 -10.36
C ASN A 117 2.66 12.45 -9.63
N PHE A 118 2.58 12.29 -8.31
CA PHE A 118 3.60 11.62 -7.52
C PHE A 118 3.85 10.19 -8.01
N TYR A 119 2.80 9.37 -8.14
CA TYR A 119 2.92 7.99 -8.61
C TYR A 119 3.46 7.90 -10.05
N SER A 120 2.94 8.75 -10.94
CA SER A 120 3.33 8.76 -12.35
C SER A 120 4.78 9.19 -12.55
N ASN A 121 5.26 10.17 -11.78
CA ASN A 121 6.65 10.62 -11.86
C ASN A 121 7.61 9.51 -11.42
N LEU A 122 7.32 8.81 -10.32
CA LEU A 122 8.13 7.68 -9.88
C LEU A 122 8.09 6.53 -10.91
N ALA A 123 6.92 6.18 -11.44
CA ALA A 123 6.81 5.13 -12.44
C ALA A 123 7.62 5.43 -13.70
N LYS A 124 7.57 6.67 -14.19
CA LYS A 124 8.38 7.12 -15.34
C LYS A 124 9.88 7.10 -15.05
N SER A 125 10.28 7.48 -13.82
CA SER A 125 11.70 7.52 -13.43
C SER A 125 12.31 6.12 -13.22
N TYR A 126 11.49 5.09 -12.96
CA TYR A 126 11.94 3.74 -12.69
C TYR A 126 11.23 2.69 -13.58
N PRO A 127 11.46 2.70 -14.90
CA PRO A 127 10.68 1.89 -15.86
C PRO A 127 10.86 0.37 -15.70
N LYS A 128 11.90 -0.08 -15.00
CA LYS A 128 12.16 -1.52 -14.74
C LYS A 128 11.35 -2.08 -13.57
N LEU A 129 10.64 -1.24 -12.81
CA LEU A 129 9.83 -1.63 -11.67
C LEU A 129 8.35 -1.66 -12.05
N LYS A 130 7.53 -2.37 -11.26
CA LYS A 130 6.08 -2.45 -11.44
C LYS A 130 5.41 -1.67 -10.31
N PHE A 131 4.64 -0.65 -10.65
CA PHE A 131 3.97 0.22 -9.70
C PHE A 131 2.47 -0.09 -9.62
N TYR A 132 1.98 -0.21 -8.40
CA TYR A 132 0.58 -0.51 -8.11
C TYR A 132 0.03 0.54 -7.15
N ALA A 133 -0.95 1.32 -7.62
CA ALA A 133 -1.74 2.20 -6.76
C ALA A 133 -2.88 1.36 -6.16
N ILE A 134 -2.84 1.13 -4.87
CA ILE A 134 -3.83 0.32 -4.15
C ILE A 134 -5.00 1.22 -3.73
N SER A 135 -6.24 0.75 -3.91
CA SER A 135 -7.43 1.47 -3.44
C SER A 135 -7.36 1.72 -1.94
N ILE A 136 -7.73 2.92 -1.51
CA ILE A 136 -7.89 3.21 -0.09
C ILE A 136 -9.21 2.61 0.42
N THR A 137 -9.16 2.14 1.65
CA THR A 137 -10.31 1.59 2.38
C THR A 137 -11.00 2.68 3.21
N GLY A 138 -12.23 2.40 3.65
CA GLY A 138 -13.02 3.33 4.44
C GLY A 138 -12.52 3.54 5.86
N VAL A 139 -13.28 4.31 6.59
CA VAL A 139 -13.02 4.78 7.95
C VAL A 139 -14.30 4.75 8.79
N ASN A 140 -14.18 4.82 10.09
CA ASN A 140 -15.33 5.04 10.96
C ASN A 140 -15.66 6.55 11.03
N GLU A 141 -16.62 7.00 10.24
CA GLU A 141 -17.03 8.40 10.13
C GLU A 141 -17.57 9.02 11.43
N SER A 142 -17.92 8.18 12.43
CA SER A 142 -18.31 8.69 13.75
C SER A 142 -17.11 9.07 14.62
N LYS A 143 -15.90 8.70 14.21
CA LYS A 143 -14.66 8.92 14.98
C LYS A 143 -13.75 9.96 14.34
N ILE A 144 -13.83 10.15 13.03
CA ILE A 144 -12.95 11.06 12.29
C ILE A 144 -13.75 11.89 11.28
N TRP A 145 -13.18 13.01 10.86
CA TRP A 145 -13.79 13.94 9.89
C TRP A 145 -13.80 13.44 8.44
N ILE A 146 -12.98 12.42 8.11
CA ILE A 146 -12.90 11.86 6.76
C ILE A 146 -14.20 11.10 6.43
N LYS A 147 -14.70 11.26 5.21
CA LYS A 147 -15.91 10.60 4.75
C LYS A 147 -15.62 9.44 3.81
N ASN A 148 -16.37 8.36 3.94
CA ASN A 148 -16.28 7.22 3.04
C ASN A 148 -16.68 7.57 1.60
N SER A 149 -17.53 8.58 1.41
CA SER A 149 -17.82 9.14 0.08
C SER A 149 -16.58 9.78 -0.56
N SER A 150 -15.76 10.49 0.20
CA SER A 150 -14.48 11.05 -0.28
C SER A 150 -13.51 9.94 -0.66
N ALA A 151 -13.42 8.87 0.13
CA ALA A 151 -12.59 7.71 -0.20
C ALA A 151 -13.06 7.00 -1.49
N ARG A 152 -14.37 6.84 -1.70
CA ARG A 152 -14.91 6.29 -2.97
C ARG A 152 -14.58 7.19 -4.15
N SER A 153 -14.82 8.50 -4.01
CA SER A 153 -14.52 9.49 -5.06
C SER A 153 -13.03 9.50 -5.42
N PHE A 154 -12.14 9.49 -4.40
CA PHE A 154 -10.70 9.40 -4.60
C PHE A 154 -10.32 8.16 -5.40
N ASN A 155 -10.78 6.98 -5.00
CA ASN A 155 -10.49 5.72 -5.67
C ASN A 155 -10.92 5.74 -7.15
N SER A 156 -12.13 6.18 -7.43
CA SER A 156 -12.69 6.27 -8.78
C SER A 156 -11.87 7.24 -9.67
N GLN A 157 -11.59 8.44 -9.16
CA GLN A 157 -10.83 9.44 -9.91
C GLN A 157 -9.37 9.03 -10.13
N LEU A 158 -8.71 8.42 -9.13
CA LEU A 158 -7.34 7.93 -9.28
C LEU A 158 -7.25 6.82 -10.31
N ALA A 159 -8.19 5.87 -10.29
CA ALA A 159 -8.28 4.80 -11.28
C ALA A 159 -8.42 5.37 -12.71
N ALA A 160 -9.34 6.33 -12.90
CA ALA A 160 -9.55 6.99 -14.20
C ALA A 160 -8.31 7.74 -14.70
N LYS A 161 -7.60 8.47 -13.80
CA LYS A 161 -6.36 9.17 -14.16
C LYS A 161 -5.25 8.21 -14.57
N ILE A 162 -5.07 7.10 -13.84
CA ILE A 162 -4.05 6.08 -14.17
C ILE A 162 -4.38 5.43 -15.52
N GLN A 163 -5.64 5.06 -15.75
CA GLN A 163 -6.07 4.50 -17.02
C GLN A 163 -5.84 5.47 -18.20
N LYS A 164 -6.20 6.74 -18.01
CA LYS A 164 -6.02 7.79 -19.03
C LYS A 164 -4.54 8.09 -19.29
N GLY A 165 -3.70 8.03 -18.26
CA GLY A 165 -2.28 8.38 -18.34
C GLY A 165 -1.42 7.37 -19.11
N LYS A 166 -1.89 6.12 -19.28
CA LYS A 166 -1.26 5.04 -20.07
C LYS A 166 0.22 4.82 -19.76
N ILE A 167 0.63 4.94 -18.49
CA ILE A 167 2.01 4.65 -18.06
C ILE A 167 2.12 3.14 -17.90
N SER A 168 2.93 2.50 -18.73
CA SER A 168 2.97 1.04 -18.95
C SER A 168 3.25 0.23 -17.67
N ASN A 169 4.01 0.79 -16.73
CA ASN A 169 4.40 0.14 -15.49
C ASN A 169 3.65 0.66 -14.25
N LEU A 170 2.58 1.47 -14.42
CA LEU A 170 1.70 1.96 -13.35
C LEU A 170 0.28 1.44 -13.54
N THR A 171 -0.22 0.69 -12.55
CA THR A 171 -1.56 0.09 -12.59
C THR A 171 -2.33 0.43 -11.31
N TYR A 172 -3.61 0.76 -11.43
CA TYR A 172 -4.53 0.82 -10.29
C TYR A 172 -5.01 -0.59 -9.93
N LYS A 173 -4.99 -0.93 -8.65
CA LYS A 173 -5.48 -2.23 -8.13
C LYS A 173 -6.49 -2.00 -7.01
N SER A 174 -7.75 -2.31 -7.29
CA SER A 174 -8.78 -2.34 -6.25
C SER A 174 -8.69 -3.63 -5.45
N ILE A 175 -8.63 -3.49 -4.13
CA ILE A 175 -8.80 -4.60 -3.17
C ILE A 175 -10.23 -4.65 -2.63
N LEU A 176 -11.08 -3.71 -3.04
CA LEU A 176 -12.45 -3.53 -2.56
C LEU A 176 -13.43 -4.49 -3.23
N SER A 177 -14.57 -4.71 -2.60
CA SER A 177 -15.74 -5.39 -3.16
C SER A 177 -16.61 -4.38 -3.92
N GLY A 178 -16.31 -4.14 -5.20
CA GLY A 178 -16.95 -3.06 -5.95
C GLY A 178 -16.57 -1.69 -5.38
N ASP A 179 -17.58 -0.84 -5.17
CA ASP A 179 -17.40 0.52 -4.62
C ASP A 179 -17.49 0.59 -3.09
N ASP A 180 -17.67 -0.57 -2.42
CA ASP A 180 -17.76 -0.62 -0.96
C ASP A 180 -16.38 -0.52 -0.32
N VAL A 181 -16.03 0.68 0.15
CA VAL A 181 -14.75 0.96 0.81
C VAL A 181 -14.58 0.26 2.16
N ASN A 182 -15.65 -0.31 2.71
CA ASN A 182 -15.65 -1.02 3.99
C ASN A 182 -15.49 -2.54 3.85
N THR A 183 -15.51 -3.06 2.62
CA THR A 183 -15.41 -4.48 2.32
C THR A 183 -14.32 -4.75 1.30
N ILE A 184 -13.39 -5.66 1.61
CA ILE A 184 -12.31 -6.09 0.73
C ILE A 184 -12.53 -7.53 0.24
N ILE A 185 -11.81 -7.91 -0.83
CA ILE A 185 -11.79 -9.28 -1.36
C ILE A 185 -10.50 -9.97 -0.95
N VAL A 186 -10.62 -11.07 -0.22
CA VAL A 186 -9.49 -11.91 0.22
C VAL A 186 -9.75 -13.35 -0.23
N GLY A 187 -8.91 -13.88 -1.11
CA GLY A 187 -9.06 -15.25 -1.61
C GLY A 187 -10.43 -15.52 -2.28
N GLY A 188 -11.04 -14.51 -2.90
CA GLY A 188 -12.37 -14.60 -3.51
C GLY A 188 -13.52 -14.32 -2.53
N SER A 189 -13.28 -14.25 -1.23
CA SER A 189 -14.31 -14.00 -0.21
C SER A 189 -14.39 -12.52 0.17
N LYS A 190 -15.61 -12.06 0.49
CA LYS A 190 -15.84 -10.70 1.04
C LYS A 190 -15.48 -10.66 2.52
N VAL A 191 -14.68 -9.68 2.91
CA VAL A 191 -14.29 -9.43 4.30
C VAL A 191 -14.66 -7.99 4.66
N ALA A 192 -15.53 -7.82 5.66
CA ALA A 192 -15.92 -6.52 6.18
C ALA A 192 -14.73 -5.93 6.98
N ILE A 193 -13.83 -5.21 6.29
CA ILE A 193 -12.60 -4.68 6.87
C ILE A 193 -12.90 -3.60 7.92
N PHE A 194 -14.07 -2.96 7.86
CA PHE A 194 -14.55 -2.02 8.86
C PHE A 194 -14.56 -2.61 10.27
N ASN A 195 -14.86 -3.90 10.43
CA ASN A 195 -14.92 -4.58 11.73
C ASN A 195 -13.54 -4.71 12.40
N TYR A 196 -12.47 -4.46 11.67
CA TYR A 196 -11.09 -4.53 12.16
C TYR A 196 -10.48 -3.15 12.45
N LEU A 197 -11.26 -2.06 12.33
CA LEU A 197 -10.79 -0.72 12.71
C LEU A 197 -10.56 -0.66 14.23
N THR A 198 -9.49 0.04 14.60
CA THR A 198 -9.21 0.36 16.01
C THR A 198 -10.14 1.48 16.52
N SER A 199 -10.04 1.80 17.80
CA SER A 199 -10.88 2.84 18.42
C SER A 199 -10.71 4.23 17.83
N ASP A 200 -9.61 4.49 17.12
CA ASP A 200 -9.38 5.75 16.42
C ASP A 200 -10.15 5.88 15.09
N GLY A 201 -10.75 4.80 14.60
CA GLY A 201 -11.59 4.76 13.42
C GLY A 201 -10.86 4.84 12.08
N ILE A 202 -9.52 4.77 12.05
CA ILE A 202 -8.71 4.88 10.83
C ILE A 202 -7.68 3.75 10.67
N HIS A 203 -7.07 3.30 11.76
CA HIS A 203 -6.10 2.23 11.74
C HIS A 203 -6.76 0.87 11.98
N TYR A 204 -6.02 -0.19 11.73
CA TYR A 204 -6.54 -1.55 11.82
C TYR A 204 -5.85 -2.32 12.94
N THR A 205 -6.57 -3.29 13.48
CA THR A 205 -5.99 -4.33 14.33
C THR A 205 -4.97 -5.14 13.55
N ARG A 206 -4.15 -5.94 14.25
CA ARG A 206 -3.18 -6.84 13.60
C ARG A 206 -3.85 -7.77 12.58
N GLU A 207 -5.04 -8.32 12.92
CA GLU A 207 -5.77 -9.19 11.99
C GLU A 207 -6.30 -8.40 10.79
N GLY A 208 -6.80 -7.18 10.97
CA GLY A 208 -7.20 -6.31 9.87
C GLY A 208 -6.06 -6.04 8.89
N TYR A 209 -4.87 -5.75 9.38
CA TYR A 209 -3.69 -5.60 8.53
C TYR A 209 -3.31 -6.90 7.82
N ASN A 210 -3.48 -8.07 8.45
CA ASN A 210 -3.25 -9.36 7.81
C ASN A 210 -4.23 -9.61 6.64
N GLN A 211 -5.52 -9.29 6.81
CA GLN A 211 -6.50 -9.39 5.74
C GLN A 211 -6.18 -8.42 4.59
N LEU A 212 -5.82 -7.18 4.89
CA LEU A 212 -5.39 -6.18 3.90
C LEU A 212 -4.15 -6.65 3.12
N TRP A 213 -3.15 -7.18 3.81
CA TRP A 213 -1.95 -7.73 3.17
C TRP A 213 -2.28 -8.84 2.20
N LYS A 214 -3.10 -9.82 2.62
CA LYS A 214 -3.55 -10.92 1.75
C LYS A 214 -4.27 -10.40 0.51
N ALA A 215 -5.17 -9.40 0.68
CA ALA A 215 -5.88 -8.78 -0.42
C ALA A 215 -4.92 -8.07 -1.39
N MET A 216 -3.94 -7.30 -0.89
CA MET A 216 -2.97 -6.58 -1.73
C MET A 216 -2.08 -7.52 -2.53
N VAL A 217 -1.49 -8.54 -1.86
CA VAL A 217 -0.55 -9.47 -2.51
C VAL A 217 -1.24 -10.33 -3.57
N SER A 218 -2.53 -10.61 -3.42
CA SER A 218 -3.29 -11.34 -4.44
C SER A 218 -3.51 -10.56 -5.74
N LYS A 219 -3.26 -9.25 -5.74
CA LYS A 219 -3.47 -8.35 -6.90
C LYS A 219 -2.22 -8.06 -7.72
N ILE A 220 -1.04 -8.53 -7.29
CA ILE A 220 0.26 -8.21 -7.89
C ILE A 220 1.02 -9.43 -8.40
#